data_27b62621a524b9f5dcf8971d78ce54ef
#
_entry.id   27b62621a524b9f5dcf8971d78ce54ef
#
_cell.length_a   1.000
_cell.length_b   1.000
_cell.length_c   1.000
_cell.angle_alpha   90.00
_cell.angle_beta   90.00
_cell.angle_gamma   90.00
#
_symmetry.space_group_name_H-M   'P 1'
#
loop_
_entity.id
_entity.type
_entity.pdbx_description
1 polymer ?
#
loop_
_entity_poly.entity_id
_entity_poly.type
_entity_poly.pdbx_seq_one_letter_code
_entity_poly.pdbx_strand_id
1 'polypeptide(L)'
;MPHALNTVAVVGAGLVGSGWALVFARGGASVRLFDASETIRSQAEARLRTMLEDMHGAGLVEAVEPVLARITLCHSLEDAVGPADYIQESVLERVEVKQAACAEIDAAMRPDAIVGSSSSGIPASAFTEGLAKRSRFLIAHPVNPPHLVPLVELVPAPWTDAGIIPVLRAAMEGWGQAPIEVKGEIEGFILNRLQGALLNEAWALYEAGLASAADIDRTVSEGLGLRWAFMGPFETIDLNAPGGIADYSARLAPLYHRIALSRRDPQPWSAEAIAKAEAERRAALPADQLQARTDWRNRRLMALVGHLRAQPK
;
A
#
# COMPACT_ATOMS: atom_id res chain seq x y z
N MET A 1 15.30 13.11 22.74
CA MET A 1 14.11 12.34 22.34
C MET A 1 13.92 12.57 20.86
N PRO A 2 13.67 11.56 20.03
CA PRO A 2 13.34 11.82 18.62
C PRO A 2 12.09 12.73 18.61
N HIS A 3 12.11 13.78 17.78
CA HIS A 3 10.95 14.64 17.61
C HIS A 3 9.78 13.76 17.14
N ALA A 4 8.66 13.84 17.85
CA ALA A 4 7.44 13.17 17.42
C ALA A 4 6.99 13.81 16.08
N LEU A 5 6.67 12.97 15.08
CA LEU A 5 6.18 13.45 13.78
C LEU A 5 4.69 13.84 13.92
N ASN A 6 4.43 15.04 14.46
CA ASN A 6 3.08 15.48 14.83
C ASN A 6 2.35 16.20 13.69
N THR A 7 3.09 16.85 12.79
CA THR A 7 2.54 17.56 11.65
C THR A 7 2.91 16.82 10.37
N VAL A 8 1.90 16.36 9.66
CA VAL A 8 2.07 15.56 8.44
C VAL A 8 1.48 16.28 7.24
N ALA A 9 2.27 16.46 6.19
CA ALA A 9 1.76 16.89 4.90
C ALA A 9 1.43 15.68 4.02
N VAL A 10 0.34 15.77 3.26
CA VAL A 10 0.03 14.82 2.18
C VAL A 10 -0.05 15.60 0.89
N VAL A 11 0.80 15.25 -0.08
CA VAL A 11 0.88 15.87 -1.40
C VAL A 11 0.29 14.92 -2.43
N GLY A 12 -0.85 15.33 -3.00
CA GLY A 12 -1.73 14.48 -3.81
C GLY A 12 -2.96 14.04 -2.99
N ALA A 13 -4.15 14.56 -3.34
CA ALA A 13 -5.41 14.27 -2.64
C ALA A 13 -6.30 13.28 -3.40
N GLY A 14 -5.72 12.42 -4.24
CA GLY A 14 -6.39 11.29 -4.88
C GLY A 14 -6.81 10.21 -3.86
N LEU A 15 -7.20 9.03 -4.35
CA LEU A 15 -7.65 7.92 -3.47
C LEU A 15 -6.60 7.51 -2.44
N VAL A 16 -5.34 7.36 -2.86
CA VAL A 16 -4.24 6.95 -1.97
C VAL A 16 -3.92 8.05 -0.96
N GLY A 17 -3.76 9.31 -1.42
CA GLY A 17 -3.47 10.43 -0.51
C GLY A 17 -4.60 10.73 0.45
N SER A 18 -5.88 10.63 0.02
CA SER A 18 -7.02 10.73 0.94
C SER A 18 -6.99 9.62 2.00
N GLY A 19 -6.65 8.38 1.60
CA GLY A 19 -6.47 7.27 2.53
C GLY A 19 -5.35 7.52 3.55
N TRP A 20 -4.23 8.07 3.10
CA TRP A 20 -3.13 8.48 3.98
C TRP A 20 -3.52 9.61 4.95
N ALA A 21 -4.24 10.63 4.47
CA ALA A 21 -4.74 11.69 5.33
C ALA A 21 -5.58 11.14 6.49
N LEU A 22 -6.43 10.14 6.22
CA LEU A 22 -7.23 9.46 7.25
C LEU A 22 -6.36 8.62 8.20
N VAL A 23 -5.32 7.94 7.71
CA VAL A 23 -4.37 7.20 8.56
C VAL A 23 -3.74 8.12 9.58
N PHE A 24 -3.14 9.22 9.13
CA PHE A 24 -2.43 10.15 10.00
C PHE A 24 -3.37 10.89 10.96
N ALA A 25 -4.51 11.40 10.46
CA ALA A 25 -5.49 12.10 11.28
C ALA A 25 -6.11 11.18 12.36
N ARG A 26 -6.45 9.94 12.01
CA ARG A 26 -6.92 8.93 12.96
C ARG A 26 -5.85 8.60 14.01
N GLY A 27 -4.59 8.54 13.59
CA GLY A 27 -3.45 8.33 14.45
C GLY A 27 -3.07 9.54 15.34
N GLY A 28 -3.82 10.65 15.24
CA GLY A 28 -3.65 11.83 16.11
C GLY A 28 -2.79 12.94 15.52
N ALA A 29 -2.22 12.78 14.32
CA ALA A 29 -1.43 13.82 13.68
C ALA A 29 -2.29 14.98 13.15
N SER A 30 -1.72 16.19 13.12
CA SER A 30 -2.26 17.31 12.35
C SER A 30 -1.89 17.15 10.89
N VAL A 31 -2.88 17.02 10.01
CA VAL A 31 -2.68 16.72 8.59
C VAL A 31 -2.91 17.95 7.73
N ARG A 32 -1.99 18.21 6.82
CA ARG A 32 -2.04 19.28 5.84
C ARG A 32 -2.10 18.65 4.45
N LEU A 33 -3.30 18.68 3.85
CA LEU A 33 -3.57 18.01 2.58
C LEU A 33 -3.53 19.01 1.43
N PHE A 34 -2.73 18.72 0.41
CA PHE A 34 -2.59 19.53 -0.79
C PHE A 34 -2.69 18.68 -2.05
N ASP A 35 -3.29 19.23 -3.09
CA ASP A 35 -3.24 18.72 -4.46
C ASP A 35 -3.08 19.89 -5.43
N ALA A 36 -2.31 19.72 -6.50
CA ALA A 36 -2.13 20.77 -7.51
C ALA A 36 -3.44 21.08 -8.28
N SER A 37 -4.34 20.09 -8.41
CA SER A 37 -5.64 20.24 -9.06
C SER A 37 -6.67 20.85 -8.09
N GLU A 38 -7.18 22.03 -8.41
CA GLU A 38 -8.27 22.67 -7.66
C GLU A 38 -9.53 21.79 -7.62
N THR A 39 -9.82 21.09 -8.71
CA THR A 39 -10.97 20.17 -8.78
C THR A 39 -10.83 19.03 -7.78
N ILE A 40 -9.64 18.45 -7.64
CA ILE A 40 -9.39 17.38 -6.66
C ILE A 40 -9.45 17.94 -5.24
N ARG A 41 -8.87 19.12 -4.99
CA ARG A 41 -8.92 19.79 -3.67
C ARG A 41 -10.35 20.09 -3.22
N SER A 42 -11.17 20.67 -4.09
CA SER A 42 -12.55 21.03 -3.75
C SER A 42 -13.44 19.83 -3.41
N GLN A 43 -13.11 18.64 -3.92
CA GLN A 43 -13.83 17.40 -3.64
C GLN A 43 -13.23 16.60 -2.45
N ALA A 44 -12.07 17.00 -1.93
CA ALA A 44 -11.33 16.22 -0.95
C ALA A 44 -12.11 16.09 0.38
N GLU A 45 -12.69 17.17 0.89
CA GLU A 45 -13.44 17.14 2.16
C GLU A 45 -14.64 16.19 2.10
N ALA A 46 -15.44 16.28 1.05
CA ALA A 46 -16.61 15.40 0.87
C ALA A 46 -16.18 13.93 0.78
N ARG A 47 -15.08 13.65 0.06
CA ARG A 47 -14.52 12.30 -0.05
C ARG A 47 -14.04 11.78 1.31
N LEU A 48 -13.27 12.57 2.05
CA LEU A 48 -12.77 12.20 3.37
C LEU A 48 -13.92 11.93 4.35
N ARG A 49 -14.96 12.77 4.34
CA ARG A 49 -16.15 12.61 5.15
C ARG A 49 -16.85 11.28 4.85
N THR A 50 -17.13 10.98 3.58
CA THR A 50 -17.75 9.71 3.17
C THR A 50 -16.93 8.50 3.63
N MET A 51 -15.60 8.54 3.44
CA MET A 51 -14.73 7.46 3.89
C MET A 51 -14.74 7.29 5.42
N LEU A 52 -14.80 8.38 6.18
CA LEU A 52 -14.88 8.34 7.64
C LEU A 52 -16.24 7.86 8.14
N GLU A 53 -17.33 8.23 7.47
CA GLU A 53 -18.69 7.74 7.77
C GLU A 53 -18.76 6.22 7.58
N ASP A 54 -18.20 5.69 6.49
CA ASP A 54 -18.10 4.25 6.25
C ASP A 54 -17.27 3.54 7.35
N MET A 55 -16.14 4.14 7.74
CA MET A 55 -15.29 3.60 8.81
C MET A 55 -15.99 3.66 10.18
N HIS A 56 -16.73 4.74 10.47
CA HIS A 56 -17.50 4.87 11.70
C HIS A 56 -18.61 3.84 11.75
N GLY A 57 -19.36 3.67 10.66
CA GLY A 57 -20.39 2.65 10.54
C GLY A 57 -19.87 1.22 10.70
N ALA A 58 -18.59 0.99 10.39
CA ALA A 58 -17.89 -0.28 10.59
C ALA A 58 -17.21 -0.41 11.97
N GLY A 59 -17.30 0.59 12.86
CA GLY A 59 -16.66 0.59 14.18
C GLY A 59 -15.13 0.76 14.16
N LEU A 60 -14.55 1.24 13.07
CA LEU A 60 -13.11 1.45 12.93
C LEU A 60 -12.64 2.83 13.41
N VAL A 61 -13.55 3.78 13.56
CA VAL A 61 -13.33 5.09 14.20
C VAL A 61 -14.50 5.39 15.14
N GLU A 62 -14.23 6.05 16.25
CA GLU A 62 -15.25 6.37 17.26
C GLU A 62 -16.17 7.51 16.79
N ALA A 63 -15.63 8.50 16.09
CA ALA A 63 -16.39 9.65 15.59
C ALA A 63 -15.71 10.26 14.35
N VAL A 64 -16.51 10.83 13.46
CA VAL A 64 -16.08 11.45 12.20
C VAL A 64 -15.44 12.81 12.43
N GLU A 65 -16.15 13.72 13.12
CA GLU A 65 -15.74 15.12 13.25
C GLU A 65 -14.39 15.34 13.93
N PRO A 66 -14.01 14.63 15.02
CA PRO A 66 -12.70 14.80 15.63
C PRO A 66 -11.54 14.38 14.73
N VAL A 67 -11.74 13.43 13.81
CA VAL A 67 -10.73 13.01 12.84
C VAL A 67 -10.64 14.03 11.71
N LEU A 68 -11.79 14.44 11.16
CA LEU A 68 -11.85 15.40 10.07
C LEU A 68 -11.28 16.76 10.49
N ALA A 69 -11.53 17.21 11.72
CA ALA A 69 -11.01 18.47 12.26
C ALA A 69 -9.46 18.52 12.34
N ARG A 70 -8.78 17.39 12.24
CA ARG A 70 -7.31 17.34 12.17
C ARG A 70 -6.77 17.52 10.76
N ILE A 71 -7.63 17.57 9.74
CA ILE A 71 -7.22 17.67 8.34
C ILE A 71 -7.51 19.09 7.85
N THR A 72 -6.45 19.79 7.45
CA THR A 72 -6.53 21.12 6.83
C THR A 72 -6.24 20.99 5.34
N LEU A 73 -7.15 21.48 4.49
CA LEU A 73 -6.91 21.61 3.05
C LEU A 73 -6.06 22.84 2.79
N CYS A 74 -4.89 22.66 2.19
CA CYS A 74 -3.96 23.72 1.88
C CYS A 74 -4.14 24.23 0.44
N HIS A 75 -3.93 25.52 0.24
CA HIS A 75 -4.06 26.16 -1.08
C HIS A 75 -2.74 26.23 -1.84
N SER A 76 -1.60 26.11 -1.14
CA SER A 76 -0.27 26.02 -1.74
C SER A 76 0.52 24.84 -1.21
N LEU A 77 1.54 24.42 -1.98
CA LEU A 77 2.46 23.37 -1.54
C LEU A 77 3.27 23.82 -0.33
N GLU A 78 3.77 25.08 -0.36
CA GLU A 78 4.54 25.66 0.74
C GLU A 78 3.76 25.64 2.06
N ASP A 79 2.48 26.03 2.03
CA ASP A 79 1.62 25.94 3.20
C ASP A 79 1.53 24.52 3.74
N ALA A 80 1.45 23.53 2.86
CA ALA A 80 1.34 22.14 3.28
C ALA A 80 2.64 21.62 3.87
N VAL A 81 3.77 21.75 3.15
CA VAL A 81 5.02 21.07 3.49
C VAL A 81 5.94 21.86 4.41
N GLY A 82 5.84 23.20 4.41
CA GLY A 82 6.72 24.08 5.19
C GLY A 82 6.75 23.77 6.69
N PRO A 83 5.61 23.56 7.39
CA PRO A 83 5.59 23.22 8.81
C PRO A 83 5.66 21.70 9.09
N ALA A 84 5.69 20.83 8.09
CA ALA A 84 5.55 19.39 8.26
C ALA A 84 6.82 18.74 8.80
N ASP A 85 6.64 17.78 9.72
CA ASP A 85 7.69 16.88 10.20
C ASP A 85 7.86 15.67 9.27
N TYR A 86 6.75 15.22 8.67
CA TYR A 86 6.68 14.14 7.70
C TYR A 86 5.82 14.56 6.50
N ILE A 87 6.25 14.17 5.30
CA ILE A 87 5.56 14.47 4.06
C ILE A 87 5.33 13.17 3.32
N GLN A 88 4.06 12.86 3.02
CA GLN A 88 3.68 11.72 2.18
C GLN A 88 3.36 12.20 0.77
N GLU A 89 4.22 11.90 -0.19
CA GLU A 89 3.98 12.15 -1.61
C GLU A 89 3.08 11.04 -2.18
N SER A 90 1.99 11.44 -2.83
CA SER A 90 0.98 10.56 -3.42
C SER A 90 0.49 11.07 -4.79
N VAL A 91 1.41 11.65 -5.57
CA VAL A 91 1.12 12.10 -6.93
C VAL A 91 1.12 10.92 -7.92
N LEU A 92 0.81 11.19 -9.20
CA LEU A 92 0.72 10.15 -10.24
C LEU A 92 2.02 9.35 -10.36
N GLU A 93 1.89 8.04 -10.62
CA GLU A 93 2.98 7.06 -10.75
C GLU A 93 3.71 7.21 -12.07
N ARG A 94 4.40 8.34 -12.25
CA ARG A 94 5.22 8.67 -13.42
C ARG A 94 6.49 9.37 -12.94
N VAL A 95 7.65 8.96 -13.46
CA VAL A 95 8.96 9.48 -13.03
C VAL A 95 9.02 11.01 -13.13
N GLU A 96 8.60 11.58 -14.26
CA GLU A 96 8.68 13.02 -14.51
C GLU A 96 7.77 13.82 -13.55
N VAL A 97 6.59 13.27 -13.22
CA VAL A 97 5.65 13.90 -12.27
C VAL A 97 6.22 13.87 -10.87
N LYS A 98 6.82 12.72 -10.46
CA LYS A 98 7.46 12.58 -9.15
C LYS A 98 8.70 13.44 -9.02
N GLN A 99 9.53 13.54 -10.07
CA GLN A 99 10.70 14.43 -10.10
C GLN A 99 10.29 15.89 -9.88
N ALA A 100 9.27 16.37 -10.59
CA ALA A 100 8.78 17.74 -10.44
C ALA A 100 8.22 17.98 -9.02
N ALA A 101 7.34 17.13 -8.55
CA ALA A 101 6.74 17.27 -7.23
C ALA A 101 7.78 17.17 -6.09
N CYS A 102 8.72 16.22 -6.18
CA CYS A 102 9.79 16.08 -5.18
C CYS A 102 10.77 17.26 -5.19
N ALA A 103 11.03 17.88 -6.36
CA ALA A 103 11.86 19.09 -6.42
C ALA A 103 11.16 20.29 -5.73
N GLU A 104 9.86 20.46 -5.93
CA GLU A 104 9.08 21.49 -5.24
C GLU A 104 8.99 21.21 -3.72
N ILE A 105 8.79 19.96 -3.32
CA ILE A 105 8.82 19.54 -1.91
C ILE A 105 10.18 19.85 -1.29
N ASP A 106 11.28 19.43 -1.95
CA ASP A 106 12.66 19.64 -1.46
C ASP A 106 12.96 21.14 -1.27
N ALA A 107 12.48 22.00 -2.16
CA ALA A 107 12.65 23.45 -2.05
C ALA A 107 11.91 24.04 -0.83
N ALA A 108 10.69 23.58 -0.55
CA ALA A 108 9.79 24.17 0.44
C ALA A 108 9.84 23.50 1.82
N MET A 109 10.29 22.26 1.92
CA MET A 109 10.30 21.51 3.19
C MET A 109 11.41 21.97 4.16
N ARG A 110 11.18 21.73 5.45
CA ARG A 110 12.20 21.92 6.49
C ARG A 110 13.39 20.97 6.25
N PRO A 111 14.61 21.36 6.65
CA PRO A 111 15.81 20.52 6.45
C PRO A 111 15.76 19.15 7.15
N ASP A 112 15.00 19.05 8.23
CA ASP A 112 14.88 17.85 9.08
C ASP A 112 13.62 17.02 8.79
N ALA A 113 12.71 17.51 7.93
CA ALA A 113 11.52 16.77 7.53
C ALA A 113 11.89 15.47 6.79
N ILE A 114 11.05 14.45 6.95
CA ILE A 114 11.17 13.16 6.25
C ILE A 114 10.13 13.12 5.12
N VAL A 115 10.51 12.60 3.96
CA VAL A 115 9.61 12.45 2.81
C VAL A 115 9.48 10.98 2.42
N GLY A 116 8.28 10.44 2.56
CA GLY A 116 7.90 9.13 2.03
C GLY A 116 7.11 9.27 0.73
N SER A 117 7.47 8.50 -0.29
CA SER A 117 6.68 8.42 -1.53
C SER A 117 5.80 7.18 -1.53
N SER A 118 4.56 7.33 -1.98
CA SER A 118 3.60 6.22 -2.19
C SER A 118 3.87 5.43 -3.47
N SER A 119 5.01 5.63 -4.11
CA SER A 119 5.37 4.90 -5.34
C SER A 119 5.29 3.40 -5.12
N SER A 120 4.65 2.69 -6.07
CA SER A 120 4.42 1.24 -6.00
C SER A 120 5.43 0.40 -6.76
N GLY A 121 6.19 1.01 -7.67
CA GLY A 121 7.17 0.30 -8.50
C GLY A 121 8.39 1.12 -8.89
N ILE A 122 8.31 2.47 -8.84
CA ILE A 122 9.42 3.36 -9.16
C ILE A 122 10.25 3.56 -7.91
N PRO A 123 11.55 3.20 -7.90
CA PRO A 123 12.42 3.40 -6.74
C PRO A 123 12.65 4.89 -6.48
N ALA A 124 12.89 5.28 -5.22
CA ALA A 124 13.13 6.68 -4.86
C ALA A 124 14.35 7.26 -5.58
N SER A 125 15.36 6.45 -5.88
CA SER A 125 16.54 6.87 -6.64
C SER A 125 16.21 7.41 -8.04
N ALA A 126 15.15 6.93 -8.68
CA ALA A 126 14.78 7.37 -10.02
C ALA A 126 14.29 8.82 -10.08
N PHE A 127 13.87 9.41 -8.96
CA PHE A 127 13.27 10.75 -8.95
C PHE A 127 13.83 11.68 -7.85
N THR A 128 14.79 11.24 -7.03
CA THR A 128 15.34 12.06 -5.94
C THR A 128 16.85 12.32 -6.06
N GLU A 129 17.56 11.75 -7.06
CA GLU A 129 19.01 11.84 -7.17
C GLU A 129 19.55 13.29 -7.17
N GLY A 130 18.89 14.19 -7.88
CA GLY A 130 19.29 15.59 -8.02
C GLY A 130 18.87 16.53 -6.88
N LEU A 131 18.18 16.04 -5.86
CA LEU A 131 17.64 16.86 -4.77
C LEU A 131 18.72 17.23 -3.74
N ALA A 132 18.64 18.46 -3.21
CA ALA A 132 19.56 18.94 -2.18
C ALA A 132 19.44 18.15 -0.87
N LYS A 133 18.20 17.79 -0.50
CA LYS A 133 17.89 17.05 0.73
C LYS A 133 17.55 15.57 0.45
N ARG A 134 18.08 14.98 -0.63
CA ARG A 134 17.78 13.59 -1.06
C ARG A 134 17.94 12.54 0.04
N SER A 135 18.80 12.79 1.03
CA SER A 135 18.98 11.90 2.18
C SER A 135 17.75 11.78 3.08
N ARG A 136 16.77 12.68 2.90
CA ARG A 136 15.51 12.71 3.65
C ARG A 136 14.37 11.94 2.95
N PHE A 137 14.59 11.45 1.73
CA PHE A 137 13.59 10.78 0.89
C PHE A 137 13.75 9.26 0.92
N LEU A 138 12.60 8.57 0.94
CA LEU A 138 12.50 7.12 0.81
C LEU A 138 11.13 6.77 0.20
N ILE A 139 10.93 5.51 -0.14
CA ILE A 139 9.59 4.99 -0.43
C ILE A 139 8.90 4.62 0.88
N ALA A 140 7.64 5.04 1.03
CA ALA A 140 6.70 4.56 2.04
C ALA A 140 5.45 4.04 1.30
N HIS A 141 5.60 2.85 0.71
CA HIS A 141 4.62 2.23 -0.20
C HIS A 141 3.47 1.61 0.56
N PRO A 142 2.23 2.11 0.41
CA PRO A 142 1.06 1.51 1.05
C PRO A 142 0.47 0.38 0.21
N VAL A 143 -0.39 -0.42 0.84
CA VAL A 143 -1.38 -1.22 0.11
C VAL A 143 -2.67 -0.43 -0.01
N ASN A 144 -3.20 -0.29 -1.23
CA ASN A 144 -4.42 0.47 -1.47
C ASN A 144 -5.67 -0.37 -1.10
N PRO A 145 -6.59 0.17 -0.26
CA PRO A 145 -6.61 1.51 0.32
C PRO A 145 -5.88 1.58 1.68
N PRO A 146 -4.98 2.58 1.89
CA PRO A 146 -4.09 2.64 3.07
C PRO A 146 -4.81 2.69 4.42
N HIS A 147 -5.98 3.32 4.47
CA HIS A 147 -6.78 3.45 5.69
C HIS A 147 -7.43 2.13 6.15
N LEU A 148 -7.45 1.09 5.29
CA LEU A 148 -7.98 -0.23 5.59
C LEU A 148 -6.90 -1.31 5.66
N VAL A 149 -5.89 -1.26 4.78
CA VAL A 149 -4.81 -2.26 4.73
C VAL A 149 -3.56 -1.64 5.34
N PRO A 150 -3.10 -2.13 6.50
CA PRO A 150 -2.09 -1.42 7.29
C PRO A 150 -0.64 -1.58 6.81
N LEU A 151 -0.36 -2.49 5.89
CA LEU A 151 1.02 -2.73 5.42
C LEU A 151 1.62 -1.50 4.76
N VAL A 152 2.84 -1.16 5.16
CA VAL A 152 3.67 -0.11 4.53
C VAL A 152 5.08 -0.64 4.33
N GLU A 153 5.59 -0.57 3.10
CA GLU A 153 6.97 -0.91 2.80
C GLU A 153 7.84 0.34 2.86
N LEU A 154 8.82 0.34 3.77
CA LEU A 154 9.83 1.40 3.89
C LEU A 154 11.05 0.98 3.09
N VAL A 155 11.31 1.65 1.97
CA VAL A 155 12.41 1.30 1.06
C VAL A 155 13.36 2.49 0.93
N PRO A 156 14.56 2.43 1.53
CA PRO A 156 15.54 3.51 1.41
C PRO A 156 16.14 3.57 0.00
N ALA A 157 16.39 4.79 -0.49
CA ALA A 157 17.30 5.03 -1.60
C ALA A 157 18.77 4.84 -1.14
N PRO A 158 19.72 4.72 -2.07
CA PRO A 158 21.15 4.56 -1.71
C PRO A 158 21.72 5.67 -0.82
N TRP A 159 21.11 6.84 -0.84
CA TRP A 159 21.52 8.02 -0.07
C TRP A 159 20.60 8.35 1.12
N THR A 160 19.55 7.58 1.35
CA THR A 160 18.65 7.82 2.49
C THR A 160 19.42 7.66 3.81
N ASP A 161 19.29 8.63 4.70
CA ASP A 161 19.87 8.56 6.04
C ASP A 161 19.30 7.37 6.81
N ALA A 162 20.18 6.45 7.24
CA ALA A 162 19.78 5.24 7.96
C ALA A 162 19.01 5.53 9.27
N GLY A 163 19.24 6.70 9.87
CA GLY A 163 18.51 7.13 11.08
C GLY A 163 17.02 7.39 10.86
N ILE A 164 16.58 7.59 9.61
CA ILE A 164 15.17 7.85 9.28
C ILE A 164 14.30 6.61 9.45
N ILE A 165 14.78 5.44 9.05
CA ILE A 165 13.99 4.20 9.02
C ILE A 165 13.40 3.86 10.39
N PRO A 166 14.16 3.81 11.50
CA PRO A 166 13.60 3.50 12.81
C PRO A 166 12.62 4.58 13.30
N VAL A 167 12.86 5.86 12.99
CA VAL A 167 11.97 6.96 13.35
C VAL A 167 10.64 6.84 12.64
N LEU A 168 10.68 6.66 11.32
CA LEU A 168 9.47 6.55 10.51
C LEU A 168 8.70 5.26 10.81
N ARG A 169 9.41 4.13 11.05
CA ARG A 169 8.78 2.88 11.48
C ARG A 169 7.96 3.09 12.75
N ALA A 170 8.55 3.67 13.80
CA ALA A 170 7.86 3.93 15.06
C ALA A 170 6.66 4.87 14.88
N ALA A 171 6.79 5.90 14.03
CA ALA A 171 5.68 6.80 13.72
C ALA A 171 4.54 6.08 12.99
N MET A 172 4.85 5.27 11.97
CA MET A 172 3.86 4.49 11.24
C MET A 172 3.12 3.51 12.15
N GLU A 173 3.84 2.82 13.04
CA GLU A 173 3.23 1.95 14.07
C GLU A 173 2.30 2.76 14.98
N GLY A 174 2.73 3.94 15.42
CA GLY A 174 1.90 4.87 16.22
C GLY A 174 0.63 5.32 15.51
N TRP A 175 0.65 5.43 14.19
CA TRP A 175 -0.53 5.74 13.37
C TRP A 175 -1.36 4.50 13.00
N GLY A 176 -1.02 3.33 13.58
CA GLY A 176 -1.76 2.08 13.38
C GLY A 176 -1.46 1.36 12.07
N GLN A 177 -0.30 1.62 11.48
CA GLN A 177 0.20 0.89 10.32
C GLN A 177 1.12 -0.27 10.75
N ALA A 178 1.40 -1.18 9.80
CA ALA A 178 2.32 -2.30 9.95
C ALA A 178 3.52 -2.11 9.00
N PRO A 179 4.50 -1.27 9.37
CA PRO A 179 5.64 -1.01 8.51
C PRO A 179 6.61 -2.19 8.47
N ILE A 180 7.06 -2.52 7.25
CA ILE A 180 8.18 -3.44 7.02
C ILE A 180 9.34 -2.68 6.38
N GLU A 181 10.56 -3.12 6.63
CA GLU A 181 11.76 -2.56 6.03
C GLU A 181 12.20 -3.44 4.85
N VAL A 182 12.37 -2.80 3.68
CA VAL A 182 13.04 -3.38 2.52
C VAL A 182 14.47 -2.84 2.51
N LYS A 183 15.47 -3.70 2.65
CA LYS A 183 16.88 -3.28 2.90
C LYS A 183 17.56 -2.57 1.73
N GLY A 184 16.88 -2.41 0.62
CA GLY A 184 17.40 -1.72 -0.56
C GLY A 184 16.38 -1.74 -1.69
N GLU A 185 16.61 -0.91 -2.69
CA GLU A 185 15.74 -0.82 -3.85
C GLU A 185 15.83 -2.11 -4.67
N ILE A 186 14.69 -2.76 -4.83
CA ILE A 186 14.48 -3.90 -5.71
C ILE A 186 13.16 -3.68 -6.47
N GLU A 187 13.14 -3.97 -7.76
CA GLU A 187 11.95 -3.83 -8.59
C GLU A 187 10.76 -4.59 -7.98
N GLY A 188 9.62 -3.87 -7.80
CA GLY A 188 8.39 -4.42 -7.23
C GLY A 188 8.40 -4.60 -5.72
N PHE A 189 9.47 -4.21 -5.01
CA PHE A 189 9.65 -4.34 -3.56
C PHE A 189 9.35 -5.77 -3.08
N ILE A 190 8.76 -5.97 -1.92
CA ILE A 190 8.37 -7.31 -1.43
C ILE A 190 6.94 -7.65 -1.86
N LEU A 191 6.00 -6.72 -1.64
CA LEU A 191 4.58 -6.95 -1.90
C LEU A 191 4.30 -7.33 -3.35
N ASN A 192 4.73 -6.47 -4.30
CA ASN A 192 4.46 -6.69 -5.72
C ASN A 192 5.18 -7.93 -6.25
N ARG A 193 6.35 -8.27 -5.70
CA ARG A 193 7.06 -9.51 -6.06
C ARG A 193 6.29 -10.75 -5.64
N LEU A 194 5.75 -10.78 -4.41
CA LEU A 194 4.93 -11.90 -3.93
C LEU A 194 3.61 -11.98 -4.70
N GLN A 195 2.95 -10.86 -4.92
CA GLN A 195 1.73 -10.78 -5.72
C GLN A 195 1.99 -11.19 -7.17
N GLY A 196 3.07 -10.71 -7.79
CA GLY A 196 3.44 -11.06 -9.15
C GLY A 196 3.77 -12.53 -9.32
N ALA A 197 4.45 -13.16 -8.36
CA ALA A 197 4.71 -14.60 -8.38
C ALA A 197 3.40 -15.41 -8.39
N LEU A 198 2.43 -15.03 -7.54
CA LEU A 198 1.11 -15.65 -7.51
C LEU A 198 0.34 -15.43 -8.82
N LEU A 199 0.32 -14.20 -9.33
CA LEU A 199 -0.39 -13.86 -10.58
C LEU A 199 0.21 -14.56 -11.79
N ASN A 200 1.53 -14.64 -11.90
CA ASN A 200 2.18 -15.32 -13.01
C ASN A 200 1.80 -16.81 -13.06
N GLU A 201 1.76 -17.49 -11.90
CA GLU A 201 1.31 -18.88 -11.85
C GLU A 201 -0.20 -18.99 -12.16
N ALA A 202 -1.03 -18.08 -11.65
CA ALA A 202 -2.47 -18.07 -11.94
C ALA A 202 -2.76 -17.92 -13.42
N TRP A 203 -2.08 -16.99 -14.11
CA TRP A 203 -2.21 -16.82 -15.56
C TRP A 203 -1.72 -18.03 -16.34
N ALA A 204 -0.58 -18.62 -15.96
CA ALA A 204 -0.06 -19.80 -16.63
C ALA A 204 -1.00 -21.01 -16.52
N LEU A 205 -1.63 -21.22 -15.36
CA LEU A 205 -2.64 -22.27 -15.15
C LEU A 205 -3.90 -22.00 -16.01
N TYR A 206 -4.33 -20.75 -16.07
CA TYR A 206 -5.49 -20.33 -16.86
C TYR A 206 -5.25 -20.49 -18.37
N GLU A 207 -4.12 -20.02 -18.89
CA GLU A 207 -3.74 -20.16 -20.30
C GLU A 207 -3.60 -21.62 -20.73
N ALA A 208 -3.05 -22.45 -19.86
CA ALA A 208 -2.96 -23.90 -20.09
C ALA A 208 -4.33 -24.63 -20.03
N GLY A 209 -5.41 -23.93 -19.70
CA GLY A 209 -6.75 -24.51 -19.61
C GLY A 209 -6.92 -25.49 -18.44
N LEU A 210 -6.03 -25.42 -17.41
CA LEU A 210 -6.05 -26.34 -16.28
C LEU A 210 -7.12 -25.98 -15.24
N ALA A 211 -7.52 -24.71 -15.17
CA ALA A 211 -8.57 -24.25 -14.27
C ALA A 211 -9.25 -23.00 -14.84
N SER A 212 -10.50 -22.75 -14.43
CA SER A 212 -11.18 -21.49 -14.71
C SER A 212 -10.64 -20.35 -13.84
N ALA A 213 -10.82 -19.10 -14.29
CA ALA A 213 -10.46 -17.94 -13.46
C ALA A 213 -11.19 -17.95 -12.10
N ALA A 214 -12.46 -18.39 -12.07
CA ALA A 214 -13.24 -18.49 -10.85
C ALA A 214 -12.70 -19.55 -9.87
N ASP A 215 -12.19 -20.68 -10.36
CA ASP A 215 -11.63 -21.73 -9.50
C ASP A 215 -10.24 -21.33 -8.96
N ILE A 216 -9.45 -20.61 -9.77
CA ILE A 216 -8.17 -20.02 -9.34
C ILE A 216 -8.43 -18.98 -8.23
N ASP A 217 -9.38 -18.05 -8.44
CA ASP A 217 -9.78 -17.07 -7.42
C ASP A 217 -10.22 -17.77 -6.12
N ARG A 218 -11.01 -18.83 -6.23
CA ARG A 218 -11.51 -19.61 -5.11
C ARG A 218 -10.40 -20.32 -4.36
N THR A 219 -9.38 -20.86 -5.06
CA THR A 219 -8.21 -21.49 -4.44
C THR A 219 -7.47 -20.54 -3.51
N VAL A 220 -7.41 -19.24 -3.91
CA VAL A 220 -6.79 -18.21 -3.05
C VAL A 220 -7.75 -17.78 -1.94
N SER A 221 -8.97 -17.36 -2.27
CA SER A 221 -9.89 -16.77 -1.28
C SER A 221 -10.38 -17.76 -0.21
N GLU A 222 -10.64 -19.01 -0.58
CA GLU A 222 -11.14 -20.05 0.32
C GLU A 222 -10.03 -20.98 0.86
N GLY A 223 -8.84 -20.90 0.30
CA GLY A 223 -7.69 -21.73 0.65
C GLY A 223 -6.57 -20.95 1.35
N LEU A 224 -5.67 -20.41 0.56
CA LEU A 224 -4.45 -19.73 1.04
C LEU A 224 -4.79 -18.48 1.87
N GLY A 225 -5.69 -17.65 1.39
CA GLY A 225 -6.04 -16.36 1.96
C GLY A 225 -6.68 -16.43 3.34
N LEU A 226 -7.41 -17.50 3.65
CA LEU A 226 -7.99 -17.70 4.99
C LEU A 226 -6.92 -17.72 6.08
N ARG A 227 -5.81 -18.43 5.83
CA ARG A 227 -4.68 -18.48 6.77
C ARG A 227 -3.85 -17.20 6.71
N TRP A 228 -3.59 -16.71 5.51
CA TRP A 228 -2.79 -15.51 5.29
C TRP A 228 -3.46 -14.20 5.77
N ALA A 229 -4.73 -14.27 6.17
CA ALA A 229 -5.39 -13.14 6.82
C ALA A 229 -4.79 -12.81 8.21
N PHE A 230 -4.08 -13.75 8.86
CA PHE A 230 -3.55 -13.56 10.20
C PHE A 230 -2.15 -14.17 10.41
N MET A 231 -1.59 -14.89 9.42
CA MET A 231 -0.20 -15.39 9.46
C MET A 231 0.46 -15.33 8.08
N GLY A 232 1.76 -15.18 8.05
CA GLY A 232 2.53 -15.14 6.81
C GLY A 232 2.88 -16.53 6.26
N PRO A 233 3.53 -16.60 5.09
CA PRO A 233 3.87 -17.87 4.45
C PRO A 233 4.85 -18.73 5.26
N PHE A 234 5.85 -18.14 5.93
CA PHE A 234 6.80 -18.87 6.74
C PHE A 234 6.15 -19.48 7.99
N GLU A 235 5.34 -18.71 8.71
CA GLU A 235 4.58 -19.19 9.85
C GLU A 235 3.59 -20.27 9.44
N THR A 236 2.91 -20.11 8.30
CA THR A 236 2.00 -21.12 7.77
C THR A 236 2.69 -22.46 7.56
N ILE A 237 3.88 -22.49 6.95
CA ILE A 237 4.59 -23.75 6.70
C ILE A 237 5.25 -24.30 7.96
N ASP A 238 5.63 -23.45 8.91
CA ASP A 238 6.15 -23.87 10.19
C ASP A 238 5.11 -24.67 10.99
N LEU A 239 3.87 -24.21 10.98
CA LEU A 239 2.75 -24.89 11.65
C LEU A 239 2.19 -26.10 10.88
N ASN A 240 2.53 -26.26 9.61
CA ASN A 240 2.02 -27.36 8.77
C ASN A 240 2.82 -28.67 8.88
N ALA A 241 3.84 -28.72 9.72
CA ALA A 241 4.66 -29.92 9.91
C ALA A 241 5.01 -30.14 11.38
N PRO A 242 4.97 -31.38 11.89
CA PRO A 242 5.30 -31.68 13.29
C PRO A 242 6.69 -31.21 13.73
N GLY A 243 7.67 -31.22 12.81
CA GLY A 243 9.04 -30.74 13.02
C GLY A 243 9.29 -29.30 12.55
N GLY A 244 8.21 -28.52 12.32
CA GLY A 244 8.31 -27.12 11.91
C GLY A 244 8.81 -26.92 10.48
N ILE A 245 9.30 -25.71 10.20
CA ILE A 245 9.74 -25.29 8.86
C ILE A 245 10.85 -26.17 8.27
N ALA A 246 11.74 -26.73 9.09
CA ALA A 246 12.80 -27.62 8.63
C ALA A 246 12.23 -28.94 8.11
N ASP A 247 11.31 -29.55 8.83
CA ASP A 247 10.61 -30.79 8.45
C ASP A 247 9.74 -30.55 7.20
N TYR A 248 8.98 -29.45 7.16
CA TYR A 248 8.20 -29.04 5.98
C TYR A 248 9.09 -28.92 4.75
N SER A 249 10.22 -28.18 4.88
CA SER A 249 11.14 -27.93 3.78
C SER A 249 11.79 -29.23 3.28
N ALA A 250 12.20 -30.12 4.15
CA ALA A 250 12.78 -31.40 3.75
C ALA A 250 11.83 -32.22 2.87
N ARG A 251 10.53 -32.16 3.14
CA ARG A 251 9.51 -32.92 2.39
C ARG A 251 9.04 -32.21 1.12
N LEU A 252 8.86 -30.91 1.13
CA LEU A 252 8.14 -30.18 0.07
C LEU A 252 9.03 -29.29 -0.79
N ALA A 253 10.23 -28.88 -0.34
CA ALA A 253 11.12 -28.05 -1.18
C ALA A 253 11.47 -28.71 -2.53
N PRO A 254 11.68 -30.05 -2.64
CA PRO A 254 11.90 -30.67 -3.94
C PRO A 254 10.70 -30.54 -4.91
N LEU A 255 9.46 -30.54 -4.41
CA LEU A 255 8.26 -30.31 -5.21
C LEU A 255 8.24 -28.85 -5.71
N TYR A 256 8.42 -27.89 -4.83
CA TYR A 256 8.43 -26.45 -5.19
C TYR A 256 9.58 -26.12 -6.15
N HIS A 257 10.74 -26.77 -5.99
CA HIS A 257 11.83 -26.64 -6.96
C HIS A 257 11.40 -27.11 -8.36
N ARG A 258 10.76 -28.28 -8.49
CA ARG A 258 10.25 -28.74 -9.81
C ARG A 258 9.20 -27.81 -10.38
N ILE A 259 8.30 -27.25 -9.57
CA ILE A 259 7.31 -26.25 -10.01
C ILE A 259 8.05 -25.00 -10.55
N ALA A 260 9.04 -24.48 -9.82
CA ALA A 260 9.83 -23.34 -10.28
C ALA A 260 10.56 -23.63 -11.60
N LEU A 261 11.09 -24.85 -11.77
CA LEU A 261 11.74 -25.28 -13.02
C LEU A 261 10.77 -25.33 -14.20
N SER A 262 9.50 -25.65 -13.97
CA SER A 262 8.49 -25.69 -15.03
C SER A 262 8.09 -24.29 -15.54
N ARG A 263 8.54 -23.23 -14.87
CA ARG A 263 8.29 -21.81 -15.21
C ARG A 263 9.57 -21.03 -15.50
N ARG A 264 10.62 -21.71 -15.99
CA ARG A 264 11.94 -21.07 -16.24
C ARG A 264 11.94 -19.99 -17.33
N ASP A 265 11.00 -20.08 -18.27
CA ASP A 265 10.86 -19.11 -19.37
C ASP A 265 9.48 -18.44 -19.29
N PRO A 266 9.31 -17.46 -18.37
CA PRO A 266 8.04 -16.78 -18.22
C PRO A 266 7.76 -15.91 -19.44
N GLN A 267 6.62 -16.14 -20.07
CA GLN A 267 6.13 -15.31 -21.16
C GLN A 267 5.22 -14.21 -20.62
N PRO A 268 5.16 -13.04 -21.28
CA PRO A 268 4.13 -12.05 -20.98
C PRO A 268 2.74 -12.67 -21.14
N TRP A 269 1.78 -12.24 -20.33
CA TRP A 269 0.40 -12.71 -20.45
C TRP A 269 -0.13 -12.42 -21.86
N SER A 270 -0.67 -13.42 -22.54
CA SER A 270 -1.11 -13.28 -23.92
C SER A 270 -2.35 -12.38 -24.02
N ALA A 271 -2.43 -11.60 -25.10
CA ALA A 271 -3.61 -10.76 -25.36
C ALA A 271 -4.89 -11.58 -25.46
N GLU A 272 -4.81 -12.81 -25.99
CA GLU A 272 -5.94 -13.74 -26.10
C GLU A 272 -6.43 -14.18 -24.70
N ALA A 273 -5.52 -14.58 -23.81
CA ALA A 273 -5.87 -14.95 -22.44
C ALA A 273 -6.47 -13.78 -21.66
N ILE A 274 -5.89 -12.58 -21.80
CA ILE A 274 -6.40 -11.35 -21.17
C ILE A 274 -7.84 -11.08 -21.65
N ALA A 275 -8.09 -11.11 -22.97
CA ALA A 275 -9.42 -10.86 -23.53
C ALA A 275 -10.44 -11.91 -23.06
N LYS A 276 -10.05 -13.19 -23.03
CA LYS A 276 -10.89 -14.28 -22.54
C LYS A 276 -11.24 -14.10 -21.06
N ALA A 277 -10.25 -13.84 -20.20
CA ALA A 277 -10.46 -13.60 -18.78
C ALA A 277 -11.34 -12.37 -18.53
N GLU A 278 -11.15 -11.29 -19.29
CA GLU A 278 -12.00 -10.10 -19.20
C GLU A 278 -13.45 -10.42 -19.57
N ALA A 279 -13.68 -11.15 -20.67
CA ALA A 279 -15.02 -11.56 -21.05
C ALA A 279 -15.71 -12.40 -19.96
N GLU A 280 -15.03 -13.38 -19.39
CA GLU A 280 -15.52 -14.19 -18.26
C GLU A 280 -15.83 -13.31 -17.04
N ARG A 281 -14.93 -12.39 -16.71
CA ARG A 281 -15.13 -11.47 -15.58
C ARG A 281 -16.28 -10.47 -15.82
N ARG A 282 -16.44 -9.95 -17.04
CA ARG A 282 -17.56 -9.05 -17.40
C ARG A 282 -18.90 -9.78 -17.43
N ALA A 283 -18.93 -11.05 -17.83
CA ALA A 283 -20.14 -11.87 -17.72
C ALA A 283 -20.58 -12.09 -16.26
N ALA A 284 -19.62 -12.29 -15.35
CA ALA A 284 -19.91 -12.45 -13.92
C ALA A 284 -20.15 -11.13 -13.18
N LEU A 285 -19.55 -10.03 -13.62
CA LEU A 285 -19.65 -8.69 -13.04
C LEU A 285 -19.60 -7.64 -14.16
N PRO A 286 -20.74 -7.11 -14.59
CA PRO A 286 -20.82 -6.04 -15.59
C PRO A 286 -20.01 -4.80 -15.22
N ALA A 287 -19.51 -4.07 -16.22
CA ALA A 287 -18.62 -2.94 -16.02
C ALA A 287 -19.24 -1.80 -15.19
N ASP A 288 -20.53 -1.57 -15.34
CA ASP A 288 -21.31 -0.58 -14.57
C ASP A 288 -21.47 -0.94 -13.08
N GLN A 289 -21.22 -2.20 -12.71
CA GLN A 289 -21.28 -2.68 -11.32
C GLN A 289 -19.92 -2.68 -10.61
N LEU A 290 -18.84 -2.30 -11.29
CA LEU A 290 -17.48 -2.32 -10.70
C LEU A 290 -17.37 -1.44 -9.46
N GLN A 291 -17.99 -0.25 -9.46
CA GLN A 291 -17.95 0.63 -8.30
C GLN A 291 -18.69 0.01 -7.11
N ALA A 292 -19.90 -0.50 -7.31
CA ALA A 292 -20.65 -1.18 -6.27
C ALA A 292 -19.90 -2.41 -5.69
N ARG A 293 -19.17 -3.13 -6.54
CA ARG A 293 -18.31 -4.26 -6.11
C ARG A 293 -17.10 -3.78 -5.32
N THR A 294 -16.52 -2.63 -5.67
CA THR A 294 -15.44 -2.01 -4.91
C THR A 294 -15.91 -1.61 -3.50
N ASP A 295 -17.10 -1.00 -3.40
CA ASP A 295 -17.69 -0.63 -2.12
C ASP A 295 -18.02 -1.87 -1.27
N TRP A 296 -18.52 -2.93 -1.89
CA TRP A 296 -18.71 -4.23 -1.24
C TRP A 296 -17.37 -4.78 -0.70
N ARG A 297 -16.29 -4.75 -1.49
CA ARG A 297 -14.95 -5.17 -1.07
C ARG A 297 -14.48 -4.36 0.15
N ASN A 298 -14.64 -3.04 0.11
CA ASN A 298 -14.21 -2.18 1.20
C ASN A 298 -14.98 -2.48 2.49
N ARG A 299 -16.30 -2.70 2.42
CA ARG A 299 -17.09 -3.14 3.59
C ARG A 299 -16.63 -4.48 4.16
N ARG A 300 -16.30 -5.45 3.30
CA ARG A 300 -15.75 -6.76 3.74
C ARG A 300 -14.39 -6.61 4.39
N LEU A 301 -13.51 -5.76 3.84
CA LEU A 301 -12.22 -5.44 4.44
C LEU A 301 -12.39 -4.78 5.81
N MET A 302 -13.28 -3.81 5.93
CA MET A 302 -13.55 -3.14 7.22
C MET A 302 -14.03 -4.14 8.28
N ALA A 303 -14.93 -5.05 7.94
CA ALA A 303 -15.42 -6.09 8.84
C ALA A 303 -14.28 -7.04 9.27
N LEU A 304 -13.43 -7.46 8.33
CA LEU A 304 -12.27 -8.31 8.63
C LEU A 304 -11.26 -7.59 9.53
N VAL A 305 -10.93 -6.35 9.21
CA VAL A 305 -10.00 -5.54 10.02
C VAL A 305 -10.55 -5.32 11.43
N GLY A 306 -11.85 -5.03 11.57
CA GLY A 306 -12.51 -4.93 12.86
C GLY A 306 -12.42 -6.23 13.66
N HIS A 307 -12.70 -7.37 13.02
CA HIS A 307 -12.55 -8.69 13.64
C HIS A 307 -11.11 -8.95 14.11
N LEU A 308 -10.12 -8.76 13.22
CA LEU A 308 -8.71 -9.02 13.56
C LEU A 308 -8.20 -8.12 14.70
N ARG A 309 -8.66 -6.86 14.78
CA ARG A 309 -8.30 -5.95 15.88
C ARG A 309 -8.89 -6.38 17.23
N ALA A 310 -10.02 -7.05 17.23
CA ALA A 310 -10.68 -7.52 18.44
C ALA A 310 -10.09 -8.85 18.98
N GLN A 311 -9.23 -9.53 18.19
CA GLN A 311 -8.59 -10.78 18.62
C GLN A 311 -7.26 -10.50 19.34
N PRO A 312 -6.87 -11.32 20.34
CA PRO A 312 -5.54 -11.25 20.93
C PRO A 312 -4.48 -11.58 19.86
N LYS A 313 -3.32 -10.91 19.98
CA LYS A 313 -2.16 -11.19 19.13
C LYS A 313 -1.38 -12.38 19.63
#